data_cf1bb4356089bca5c3a54ab3fa94cab3
#
_entry.id   cf1bb4356089bca5c3a54ab3fa94cab3
#
_cell.length_a   1.000
_cell.length_b   1.000
_cell.length_c   1.000
_cell.angle_alpha   90.00
_cell.angle_beta   90.00
_cell.angle_gamma   90.00
#
_symmetry.space_group_name_H-M   'P 1'
#
loop_
_entity.id
_entity.type
_entity.pdbx_description
1 polymer ?
#
loop_
_entity_poly.entity_id
_entity_poly.type
_entity_poly.pdbx_seq_one_letter_code
_entity_poly.pdbx_strand_id
1 'polypeptide(L)'
;MKNIIIIGAGGFGRECYAIALACIENGADFIVKGFLDDNNEALNGYANYPKIIGKLSTYEIEENDAFVCAIGNPKTKEKCTKMILERGGGFINLIHPKATIGLNCKMGKGCIMMPNTLIGQDVTVGDFVTFDGYSS
;
A
#
# COMPACT_ATOMS: atom_id res chain seq x y z
N MET A 1 13.08 10.95 4.30
CA MET A 1 12.00 10.08 4.83
C MET A 1 10.78 10.19 3.92
N LYS A 2 10.22 9.07 3.51
CA LYS A 2 9.02 9.07 2.69
C LYS A 2 7.76 9.19 3.52
N ASN A 3 6.76 9.85 2.95
CA ASN A 3 5.42 9.97 3.52
C ASN A 3 4.50 9.01 2.76
N ILE A 4 4.08 7.94 3.42
CA ILE A 4 3.24 6.92 2.78
C ILE A 4 1.78 7.35 2.83
N ILE A 5 1.14 7.27 1.68
CA ILE A 5 -0.29 7.55 1.54
C ILE A 5 -0.96 6.28 1.04
N ILE A 6 -1.96 5.83 1.79
CA ILE A 6 -2.70 4.61 1.47
C ILE A 6 -3.98 4.99 0.73
N ILE A 7 -4.14 4.48 -0.48
CA ILE A 7 -5.33 4.71 -1.28
C ILE A 7 -6.37 3.67 -0.87
N GLY A 8 -7.48 4.13 -0.32
CA GLY A 8 -8.55 3.28 0.20
C GLY A 8 -8.44 3.10 1.72
N ALA A 9 -9.50 3.48 2.44
CA ALA A 9 -9.57 3.41 3.91
C ALA A 9 -10.56 2.34 4.39
N GLY A 10 -10.87 1.38 3.54
CA GLY A 10 -11.66 0.21 3.91
C GLY A 10 -10.82 -0.84 4.65
N GLY A 11 -11.33 -2.06 4.75
CA GLY A 11 -10.65 -3.15 5.46
C GLY A 11 -9.24 -3.42 4.95
N PHE A 12 -9.06 -3.45 3.64
CA PHE A 12 -7.75 -3.65 3.03
C PHE A 12 -6.80 -2.48 3.35
N GLY A 13 -7.31 -1.25 3.33
CA GLY A 13 -6.51 -0.08 3.70
C GLY A 13 -6.05 -0.14 5.15
N ARG A 14 -6.92 -0.54 6.06
CA ARG A 14 -6.58 -0.71 7.48
C ARG A 14 -5.53 -1.82 7.67
N GLU A 15 -5.63 -2.92 6.91
CA GLU A 15 -4.61 -3.96 6.92
C GLU A 15 -3.26 -3.43 6.43
N CYS A 16 -3.25 -2.64 5.36
CA CYS A 16 -2.03 -2.01 4.85
C CYS A 16 -1.40 -1.09 5.89
N TYR A 17 -2.21 -0.35 6.65
CA TYR A 17 -1.69 0.48 7.72
C TYR A 17 -0.99 -0.38 8.79
N ALA A 18 -1.58 -1.50 9.18
CA ALA A 18 -0.96 -2.41 10.14
C ALA A 18 0.38 -2.96 9.63
N ILE A 19 0.46 -3.29 8.33
CA ILE A 19 1.71 -3.72 7.72
C ILE A 19 2.75 -2.60 7.77
N ALA A 20 2.34 -1.36 7.45
CA ALA A 20 3.23 -0.20 7.49
C ALA A 20 3.78 0.03 8.89
N LEU A 21 2.95 -0.10 9.93
CA LEU A 21 3.41 0.01 11.32
C LEU A 21 4.43 -1.07 11.66
N ALA A 22 4.20 -2.30 11.23
CA ALA A 22 5.16 -3.39 11.45
C ALA A 22 6.49 -3.11 10.75
N CYS A 23 6.45 -2.55 9.53
CA CYS A 23 7.65 -2.14 8.82
C CYS A 23 8.42 -1.05 9.57
N ILE A 24 7.71 -0.04 10.08
CA ILE A 24 8.32 1.05 10.85
C ILE A 24 8.98 0.51 12.13
N GLU A 25 8.31 -0.38 12.85
CA GLU A 25 8.86 -1.03 14.02
C GLU A 25 10.12 -1.84 13.71
N ASN A 26 10.22 -2.33 12.48
CA ASN A 26 11.37 -3.10 11.99
C ASN A 26 12.44 -2.23 11.32
N GLY A 27 12.36 -0.93 11.47
CA GLY A 27 13.40 0.00 11.00
C GLY A 27 13.16 0.66 9.65
N ALA A 28 11.99 0.53 9.06
CA ALA A 28 11.70 1.21 7.79
C ALA A 28 11.73 2.73 7.96
N ASP A 29 12.28 3.41 6.96
CA ASP A 29 12.43 4.87 6.98
C ASP A 29 11.27 5.55 6.25
N PHE A 30 10.08 5.46 6.82
CA PHE A 30 8.91 6.19 6.35
C PHE A 30 7.92 6.41 7.49
N ILE A 31 6.99 7.31 7.26
CA ILE A 31 5.81 7.50 8.12
C ILE A 31 4.56 7.30 7.28
N VAL A 32 3.42 7.07 7.90
CA VAL A 32 2.13 7.03 7.21
C VAL A 32 1.48 8.39 7.36
N LYS A 33 1.35 9.10 6.25
CA LYS A 33 0.77 10.45 6.21
C LYS A 33 -0.75 10.41 6.37
N GLY A 34 -1.41 9.43 5.74
CA GLY A 34 -2.85 9.31 5.81
C GLY A 34 -3.42 8.42 4.72
N PHE A 35 -4.74 8.45 4.62
CA PHE A 35 -5.50 7.73 3.61
C PHE A 35 -6.10 8.69 2.59
N LEU A 36 -6.29 8.22 1.36
CA LEU A 36 -7.16 8.86 0.38
C LEU A 36 -8.40 7.99 0.20
N ASP A 37 -9.56 8.58 0.35
CA ASP A 37 -10.83 7.88 0.15
C ASP A 37 -11.91 8.90 -0.18
N ASP A 38 -12.76 8.59 -1.14
CA ASP A 38 -13.88 9.47 -1.52
C ASP A 38 -14.92 9.53 -0.41
N ASN A 39 -15.01 8.49 0.40
CA ASN A 39 -15.86 8.45 1.57
C ASN A 39 -15.06 8.94 2.79
N ASN A 40 -15.25 10.19 3.17
CA ASN A 40 -14.54 10.77 4.32
C ASN A 40 -15.00 10.21 5.67
N GLU A 41 -16.02 9.37 5.68
CA GLU A 41 -16.53 8.69 6.89
C GLU A 41 -16.09 7.23 6.97
N ALA A 42 -15.22 6.77 6.06
CA ALA A 42 -14.81 5.37 5.99
C ALA A 42 -14.18 4.85 7.28
N LEU A 43 -13.55 5.72 8.06
CA LEU A 43 -12.90 5.35 9.32
C LEU A 43 -13.78 5.55 10.57
N ASN A 44 -15.02 6.00 10.40
CA ASN A 44 -15.93 6.17 11.53
C ASN A 44 -16.15 4.84 12.24
N GLY A 45 -15.98 4.82 13.55
CA GLY A 45 -16.08 3.60 14.36
C GLY A 45 -14.79 2.81 14.47
N TYR A 46 -13.73 3.24 13.80
CA TYR A 46 -12.42 2.60 13.86
C TYR A 46 -11.40 3.55 14.50
N ALA A 47 -10.80 3.13 15.60
CA ALA A 47 -9.86 3.96 16.35
C ALA A 47 -8.40 3.71 15.94
N ASN A 48 -7.57 4.71 16.21
CA ASN A 48 -6.11 4.62 16.10
C ASN A 48 -5.57 4.50 14.67
N TYR A 49 -6.30 5.02 13.70
CA TYR A 49 -5.84 5.12 12.32
C TYR A 49 -5.49 6.58 11.99
N PRO A 50 -4.57 6.80 11.05
CA PRO A 50 -4.35 8.15 10.53
C PRO A 50 -5.61 8.63 9.80
N LYS A 51 -5.67 9.94 9.55
CA LYS A 51 -6.85 10.56 8.96
C LYS A 51 -6.95 10.28 7.47
N ILE A 52 -8.18 10.40 6.96
CA ILE A 52 -8.41 10.55 5.53
C ILE A 52 -8.04 11.99 5.19
N ILE A 53 -7.01 12.17 4.35
CA ILE A 53 -6.45 13.49 4.05
C ILE A 53 -6.95 14.07 2.74
N GLY A 54 -7.80 13.36 2.03
CA GLY A 54 -8.38 13.86 0.80
C GLY A 54 -8.94 12.77 -0.09
N LYS A 55 -9.31 13.19 -1.28
CA LYS A 55 -9.79 12.31 -2.34
C LYS A 55 -8.67 12.09 -3.36
N LEU A 56 -8.64 10.93 -3.98
CA LEU A 56 -7.65 10.63 -5.01
C LEU A 56 -7.66 11.66 -6.14
N SER A 57 -8.87 12.07 -6.58
CA SER A 57 -9.02 12.97 -7.74
C SER A 57 -8.46 14.37 -7.51
N THR A 58 -8.41 14.82 -6.26
CA THR A 58 -8.04 16.22 -5.95
C THR A 58 -6.77 16.35 -5.11
N TYR A 59 -6.22 15.24 -4.61
CA TYR A 59 -5.03 15.31 -3.78
C TYR A 59 -3.84 15.84 -4.56
N GLU A 60 -3.14 16.82 -4.01
CA GLU A 60 -1.92 17.37 -4.60
C GLU A 60 -0.72 16.60 -4.06
N ILE A 61 0.00 15.93 -4.96
CA ILE A 61 1.16 15.11 -4.61
C ILE A 61 2.32 16.01 -4.21
N GLU A 62 2.91 15.75 -3.04
CA GLU A 62 4.07 16.46 -2.54
C GLU A 62 5.34 15.65 -2.77
N GLU A 63 6.50 16.29 -2.66
CA GLU A 63 7.79 15.73 -3.05
C GLU A 63 8.12 14.38 -2.41
N ASN A 64 7.84 14.22 -1.12
CA ASN A 64 8.20 12.98 -0.41
C ASN A 64 7.06 11.96 -0.33
N ASP A 65 5.98 12.21 -1.05
CA ASP A 65 4.84 11.31 -1.05
C ASP A 65 5.15 10.02 -1.81
N ALA A 66 4.73 8.90 -1.24
CA ALA A 66 4.77 7.60 -1.90
C ALA A 66 3.46 6.86 -1.58
N PHE A 67 2.98 6.08 -2.51
CA PHE A 67 1.62 5.54 -2.43
C PHE A 67 1.61 4.03 -2.29
N VAL A 68 0.55 3.55 -1.64
CA VAL A 68 0.17 2.14 -1.58
C VAL A 68 -1.29 2.08 -2.02
N CYS A 69 -1.62 1.24 -2.98
CA CYS A 69 -2.99 1.10 -3.46
C CYS A 69 -3.69 -0.07 -2.77
N ALA A 70 -4.54 0.24 -1.81
CA ALA A 70 -5.30 -0.75 -1.03
C ALA A 70 -6.71 -0.92 -1.59
N ILE A 71 -6.79 -1.16 -2.89
CA ILE A 71 -8.04 -1.39 -3.61
C ILE A 71 -8.04 -2.82 -4.14
N GLY A 72 -9.04 -3.59 -3.76
CA GLY A 72 -9.12 -5.00 -4.17
C GLY A 72 -9.68 -5.20 -5.58
N ASN A 73 -10.63 -4.38 -6.02
CA ASN A 73 -11.22 -4.52 -7.34
C ASN A 73 -10.19 -4.19 -8.43
N PRO A 74 -9.89 -5.13 -9.35
CA PRO A 74 -8.82 -4.93 -10.34
C PRO A 74 -9.01 -3.71 -11.24
N LYS A 75 -10.22 -3.45 -11.68
CA LYS A 75 -10.49 -2.30 -12.57
C LYS A 75 -10.32 -0.97 -11.84
N THR A 76 -10.83 -0.88 -10.62
CA THR A 76 -10.69 0.31 -9.79
C THR A 76 -9.23 0.53 -9.42
N LYS A 77 -8.51 -0.53 -9.08
CA LYS A 77 -7.08 -0.50 -8.77
C LYS A 77 -6.28 0.04 -9.95
N GLU A 78 -6.53 -0.48 -11.15
CA GLU A 78 -5.86 -0.02 -12.36
C GLU A 78 -6.10 1.48 -12.61
N LYS A 79 -7.35 1.92 -12.48
CA LYS A 79 -7.71 3.33 -12.63
C LYS A 79 -6.99 4.21 -11.61
N CYS A 80 -6.99 3.81 -10.34
CA CYS A 80 -6.38 4.60 -9.28
C CYS A 80 -4.86 4.68 -9.43
N THR A 81 -4.21 3.57 -9.73
CA THR A 81 -2.76 3.54 -9.89
C THR A 81 -2.33 4.36 -11.10
N LYS A 82 -3.07 4.28 -12.20
CA LYS A 82 -2.80 5.05 -13.40
C LYS A 82 -2.92 6.56 -13.13
N MET A 83 -3.94 6.99 -12.41
CA MET A 83 -4.12 8.40 -12.06
C MET A 83 -2.93 8.97 -11.30
N ILE A 84 -2.41 8.21 -10.34
CA ILE A 84 -1.25 8.65 -9.55
C ILE A 84 0.01 8.68 -10.41
N LEU A 85 0.25 7.64 -11.21
CA LEU A 85 1.43 7.59 -12.08
C LEU A 85 1.43 8.74 -13.09
N GLU A 86 0.28 9.06 -13.68
CA GLU A 86 0.16 10.16 -14.64
C GLU A 86 0.45 11.52 -14.02
N ARG A 87 0.24 11.65 -12.70
CA ARG A 87 0.53 12.88 -11.97
C ARG A 87 1.94 12.91 -11.38
N GLY A 88 2.78 11.94 -11.72
CA GLY A 88 4.16 11.87 -11.26
C GLY A 88 4.36 11.21 -9.90
N GLY A 89 3.32 10.61 -9.33
CA GLY A 89 3.43 9.88 -8.07
C GLY A 89 4.08 8.51 -8.25
N GLY A 90 4.68 8.00 -7.19
CA GLY A 90 5.31 6.69 -7.18
C GLY A 90 4.72 5.76 -6.14
N PHE A 91 4.89 4.48 -6.34
CA PHE A 91 4.40 3.45 -5.43
C PHE A 91 5.57 2.69 -4.80
N ILE A 92 5.42 2.37 -3.53
CA ILE A 92 6.38 1.50 -2.84
C ILE A 92 5.86 0.06 -2.83
N ASN A 93 6.76 -0.86 -2.56
CA ASN A 93 6.40 -2.23 -2.20
C ASN A 93 6.23 -2.28 -0.68
N LEU A 94 5.04 -2.63 -0.24
CA LEU A 94 4.72 -2.74 1.19
C LEU A 94 4.78 -4.20 1.59
N ILE A 95 5.88 -4.58 2.23
CA ILE A 95 6.18 -5.98 2.54
C ILE A 95 6.25 -6.16 4.04
N HIS A 96 5.35 -6.98 4.58
CA HIS A 96 5.37 -7.28 6.01
C HIS A 96 6.70 -7.93 6.40
N PRO A 97 7.30 -7.57 7.54
CA PRO A 97 8.57 -8.17 7.97
C PRO A 97 8.56 -9.69 8.11
N LYS A 98 7.37 -10.29 8.29
CA LYS A 98 7.20 -11.75 8.37
C LYS A 98 6.91 -12.41 7.02
N ALA A 99 6.94 -11.64 5.94
CA ALA A 99 6.88 -12.21 4.60
C ALA A 99 8.27 -12.71 4.20
N THR A 100 8.32 -13.73 3.36
CA THR A 100 9.59 -14.30 2.91
C THR A 100 9.72 -14.15 1.41
N ILE A 101 10.85 -13.60 0.97
CA ILE A 101 11.18 -13.48 -0.45
C ILE A 101 12.40 -14.34 -0.72
N GLY A 102 12.27 -15.29 -1.65
CA GLY A 102 13.35 -16.20 -2.02
C GLY A 102 14.48 -15.50 -2.77
N LEU A 103 15.51 -16.27 -3.07
CA LEU A 103 16.68 -15.77 -3.79
C LEU A 103 16.35 -15.42 -5.24
N ASN A 104 17.02 -14.41 -5.76
CA ASN A 104 16.94 -14.02 -7.17
C ASN A 104 15.54 -13.60 -7.62
N CYS A 105 14.73 -13.10 -6.72
CA CYS A 105 13.40 -12.59 -7.07
C CYS A 105 13.50 -11.17 -7.58
N LYS A 106 12.67 -10.87 -8.59
CA LYS A 106 12.50 -9.51 -9.10
C LYS A 106 11.07 -9.12 -8.85
N MET A 107 10.87 -7.93 -8.33
CA MET A 107 9.54 -7.43 -7.99
C MET A 107 9.32 -6.07 -8.64
N GLY A 108 8.16 -5.90 -9.25
CA GLY A 108 7.75 -4.61 -9.77
C GLY A 108 7.41 -3.64 -8.66
N LYS A 109 6.71 -2.59 -8.98
CA LYS A 109 6.30 -1.54 -8.01
C LYS A 109 4.90 -1.80 -7.47
N GLY A 110 4.63 -1.25 -6.29
CA GLY A 110 3.28 -1.25 -5.72
C GLY A 110 2.78 -2.59 -5.24
N CYS A 111 3.65 -3.54 -5.00
CA CYS A 111 3.28 -4.86 -4.50
C CYS A 111 3.04 -4.81 -2.99
N ILE A 112 2.12 -5.63 -2.52
CA ILE A 112 1.78 -5.74 -1.09
C ILE A 112 1.94 -7.20 -0.69
N MET A 113 2.71 -7.45 0.36
CA MET A 113 2.84 -8.79 0.92
C MET A 113 2.35 -8.80 2.36
N MET A 114 1.31 -9.59 2.60
CA MET A 114 0.76 -9.83 3.93
C MET A 114 1.74 -10.68 4.77
N PRO A 115 1.60 -10.70 6.10
CA PRO A 115 2.46 -11.54 6.93
C PRO A 115 2.29 -13.01 6.57
N ASN A 116 3.38 -13.76 6.70
CA ASN A 116 3.44 -15.21 6.48
C ASN A 116 3.14 -15.63 5.04
N THR A 117 3.30 -14.72 4.09
CA THR A 117 3.29 -15.05 2.67
C THR A 117 4.71 -15.28 2.19
N LEU A 118 4.85 -15.98 1.08
CA LEU A 118 6.17 -16.32 0.61
C LEU A 118 6.23 -16.29 -0.93
N ILE A 119 7.37 -15.87 -1.46
CA ILE A 119 7.73 -16.00 -2.87
C ILE A 119 8.94 -16.94 -2.94
N GLY A 120 8.85 -17.97 -3.77
CA GLY A 120 9.96 -18.93 -3.95
C GLY A 120 11.14 -18.33 -4.71
N GLN A 121 12.15 -19.16 -4.95
CA GLN A 121 13.37 -18.72 -5.64
C GLN A 121 13.11 -18.42 -7.11
N ASP A 122 13.86 -17.48 -7.66
CA ASP A 122 13.92 -17.19 -9.10
C ASP A 122 12.58 -16.77 -9.71
N VAL A 123 11.72 -16.11 -8.90
CA VAL A 123 10.39 -15.65 -9.32
C VAL A 123 10.46 -14.18 -9.73
N THR A 124 9.82 -13.86 -10.84
CA THR A 124 9.61 -12.48 -11.27
C THR A 124 8.15 -12.10 -11.02
N VAL A 125 7.95 -11.04 -10.24
CA VAL A 125 6.63 -10.53 -9.90
C VAL A 125 6.42 -9.20 -10.63
N GLY A 126 5.26 -9.03 -11.25
CA GLY A 126 4.92 -7.78 -11.92
C GLY A 126 4.54 -6.67 -10.97
N ASP A 127 3.94 -5.61 -11.51
CA ASP A 127 3.51 -4.46 -10.72
C ASP A 127 2.17 -4.72 -10.02
N PHE A 128 1.98 -4.13 -8.85
CA PHE A 128 0.70 -4.09 -8.13
C PHE A 128 0.12 -5.46 -7.78
N VAL A 129 0.97 -6.42 -7.49
CA VAL A 129 0.54 -7.75 -7.06
C VAL A 129 0.40 -7.78 -5.54
N THR A 130 -0.72 -8.33 -5.07
CA THR A 130 -0.96 -8.52 -3.64
C THR A 130 -0.83 -10.00 -3.30
N PHE A 131 0.02 -10.30 -2.32
CA PHE A 131 0.18 -11.64 -1.77
C PHE A 131 -0.61 -11.72 -0.47
N ASP A 132 -1.71 -12.44 -0.53
CA ASP A 132 -2.68 -12.58 0.55
C ASP A 132 -2.55 -13.95 1.20
N GLY A 133 -2.21 -13.97 2.47
CA GLY A 133 -2.03 -15.21 3.22
C GLY A 133 -3.33 -15.93 3.57
N TYR A 134 -4.47 -15.35 3.23
CA TYR A 134 -5.78 -15.95 3.50
C TYR A 134 -6.30 -16.79 2.35
N SER A 135 -5.60 -16.84 1.24
CA SER A 135 -5.96 -17.71 0.15
C SER A 135 -5.59 -19.13 0.52
N SER A 136 -6.55 -19.89 0.95
CA SER A 136 -6.39 -21.31 1.20
C SER A 136 -6.73 -22.13 -0.04
#